data_cdaab1c9e23a87064988ec26a834b28c
#
_entry.id   cdaab1c9e23a87064988ec26a834b28c
#
_cell.length_a   1.000
_cell.length_b   1.000
_cell.length_c   1.000
_cell.angle_alpha   90.00
_cell.angle_beta   90.00
_cell.angle_gamma   90.00
#
_symmetry.space_group_name_H-M   'P 1'
#
loop_
_entity.id
_entity.type
_entity.pdbx_description
1 polymer ?
#
loop_
_entity_poly.entity_id
_entity_poly.type
_entity_poly.pdbx_seq_one_letter_code
_entity_poly.pdbx_strand_id
1 'polypeptide(L)'
;EKITTDVLARWKRLNGFNVHFSTGTDCHGLKIQRAAEKAGKSPENFAEEISDGFRELCKVLKISYDDFIMTTEDRHKEVTKLIINKLNENGDIYKGEYEGLYCVDCETYYTEKELEDGKCKVHNKPTEILKEESYFFKLSKYQEFLIDYIEKNPNSIWPEKKRKEILNRIKEGLKDLSITRKKVSWGIPFPLDGSLTTFVWLEALINYLTTIEYPDGSYKDYWPAVHIIGSDIVWHHTAIWFSILKSLELEMPRVVVHGFINLKGEKLSKAKGITIDPLELSKKYGSDALRYFLIREIPFGEDGDFSEEALKN
;
A
#
# COMPACT_ATOMS: atom_id res chain seq x y z
N GLU A 1 -10.38 5.82 3.82
CA GLU A 1 -9.83 4.47 4.03
C GLU A 1 -10.12 3.95 5.43
N LYS A 2 -9.40 4.42 6.47
CA LYS A 2 -9.54 3.93 7.86
C LYS A 2 -10.97 4.05 8.41
N ILE A 3 -11.69 5.13 8.12
CA ILE A 3 -13.09 5.32 8.54
C ILE A 3 -14.01 4.28 7.87
N THR A 4 -13.85 4.05 6.58
CA THR A 4 -14.64 3.06 5.84
C THR A 4 -14.40 1.64 6.36
N THR A 5 -13.13 1.32 6.62
CA THR A 5 -12.74 0.02 7.19
C THR A 5 -13.34 -0.15 8.59
N ASP A 6 -13.29 0.91 9.42
CA ASP A 6 -13.86 0.90 10.76
C ASP A 6 -15.40 0.70 10.76
N VAL A 7 -16.09 1.36 9.82
CA VAL A 7 -17.55 1.17 9.67
C VAL A 7 -17.87 -0.29 9.31
N LEU A 8 -17.12 -0.86 8.36
CA LEU A 8 -17.29 -2.27 7.97
C LEU A 8 -16.97 -3.22 9.13
N ALA A 9 -15.86 -2.99 9.86
CA ALA A 9 -15.47 -3.80 10.99
C ALA A 9 -16.52 -3.79 12.10
N ARG A 10 -17.01 -2.60 12.48
CA ARG A 10 -18.09 -2.45 13.47
C ARG A 10 -19.37 -3.14 13.03
N TRP A 11 -19.76 -2.97 11.77
CA TRP A 11 -20.96 -3.63 11.24
C TRP A 11 -20.84 -5.15 11.27
N LYS A 12 -19.68 -5.69 10.92
CA LYS A 12 -19.41 -7.14 10.99
C LYS A 12 -19.46 -7.64 12.41
N ARG A 13 -18.83 -6.95 13.38
CA ARG A 13 -18.87 -7.30 14.82
C ARG A 13 -20.30 -7.29 15.36
N LEU A 14 -21.12 -6.29 14.99
CA LEU A 14 -22.54 -6.23 15.36
C LEU A 14 -23.35 -7.42 14.82
N ASN A 15 -22.92 -8.01 13.70
CA ASN A 15 -23.53 -9.21 13.12
C ASN A 15 -22.90 -10.52 13.63
N GLY A 16 -22.11 -10.47 14.71
CA GLY A 16 -21.57 -11.66 15.38
C GLY A 16 -20.32 -12.27 14.71
N PHE A 17 -19.70 -11.58 13.74
CA PHE A 17 -18.45 -12.03 13.17
C PHE A 17 -17.27 -11.74 14.09
N ASN A 18 -16.33 -12.69 14.17
CA ASN A 18 -15.00 -12.41 14.70
C ASN A 18 -14.21 -11.59 13.67
N VAL A 19 -13.75 -10.40 14.06
CA VAL A 19 -13.13 -9.44 13.14
C VAL A 19 -11.77 -9.02 13.69
N HIS A 20 -10.74 -9.20 12.90
CA HIS A 20 -9.43 -8.59 13.11
C HIS A 20 -9.26 -7.43 12.12
N PHE A 21 -9.19 -6.21 12.63
CA PHE A 21 -8.97 -4.99 11.85
C PHE A 21 -7.57 -4.46 12.10
N SER A 22 -6.68 -4.60 11.13
CA SER A 22 -5.34 -4.04 11.17
C SER A 22 -5.24 -2.75 10.34
N THR A 23 -4.41 -1.84 10.82
CA THR A 23 -3.96 -0.65 10.10
C THR A 23 -2.52 -0.35 10.50
N GLY A 24 -1.87 0.61 9.87
CA GLY A 24 -0.49 0.90 10.23
C GLY A 24 0.16 1.95 9.34
N THR A 25 1.49 1.94 9.37
CA THR A 25 2.33 2.83 8.59
C THR A 25 3.49 2.07 7.93
N ASP A 26 3.71 2.36 6.64
CA ASP A 26 4.91 1.98 5.93
C ASP A 26 6.02 2.96 6.34
N CYS A 27 7.06 2.43 6.98
CA CYS A 27 8.08 3.23 7.65
C CYS A 27 9.39 3.31 6.87
N HIS A 28 9.57 2.51 5.82
CA HIS A 28 10.81 2.35 5.10
C HIS A 28 10.85 3.12 3.76
N GLY A 29 11.99 3.05 3.09
CA GLY A 29 12.18 3.53 1.73
C GLY A 29 12.85 4.90 1.62
N LEU A 30 13.26 5.23 0.38
CA LEU A 30 14.04 6.42 0.08
C LEU A 30 13.28 7.72 0.40
N LYS A 31 11.97 7.72 0.26
CA LYS A 31 11.13 8.89 0.55
C LYS A 31 11.16 9.26 2.03
N ILE A 32 11.03 8.28 2.92
CA ILE A 32 11.13 8.49 4.37
C ILE A 32 12.55 8.88 4.75
N GLN A 33 13.57 8.19 4.21
CA GLN A 33 14.98 8.51 4.44
C GLN A 33 15.27 9.98 4.12
N ARG A 34 14.93 10.45 2.91
CA ARG A 34 15.14 11.85 2.49
C ARG A 34 14.33 12.85 3.31
N ALA A 35 13.12 12.52 3.71
CA ALA A 35 12.30 13.39 4.55
C ALA A 35 12.90 13.55 5.96
N ALA A 36 13.42 12.47 6.53
CA ALA A 36 14.11 12.46 7.81
C ALA A 36 15.40 13.31 7.75
N GLU A 37 16.23 13.10 6.72
CA GLU A 37 17.44 13.89 6.46
C GLU A 37 17.13 15.39 6.40
N LYS A 38 16.08 15.77 5.63
CA LYS A 38 15.62 17.16 5.54
C LYS A 38 15.13 17.72 6.87
N ALA A 39 14.56 16.88 7.73
CA ALA A 39 14.11 17.25 9.07
C ALA A 39 15.22 17.22 10.13
N GLY A 40 16.45 16.82 9.77
CA GLY A 40 17.58 16.68 10.70
C GLY A 40 17.37 15.54 11.71
N LYS A 41 16.62 14.51 11.37
CA LYS A 41 16.27 13.37 12.23
C LYS A 41 16.80 12.06 11.67
N SER A 42 16.97 11.05 12.53
CA SER A 42 17.13 9.69 12.04
C SER A 42 15.84 9.20 11.35
N PRO A 43 15.92 8.36 10.32
CA PRO A 43 14.73 7.80 9.67
C PRO A 43 13.80 7.07 10.64
N GLU A 44 14.36 6.38 11.62
CA GLU A 44 13.62 5.68 12.67
C GLU A 44 12.78 6.64 13.52
N ASN A 45 13.41 7.68 14.11
CA ASN A 45 12.69 8.67 14.92
C ASN A 45 11.65 9.44 14.11
N PHE A 46 11.96 9.74 12.84
CA PHE A 46 11.03 10.41 11.95
C PHE A 46 9.80 9.53 11.64
N ALA A 47 10.00 8.25 11.35
CA ALA A 47 8.92 7.30 11.10
C ALA A 47 8.03 7.08 12.33
N GLU A 48 8.65 6.99 13.53
CA GLU A 48 7.93 6.88 14.81
C GLU A 48 7.02 8.10 15.05
N GLU A 49 7.56 9.31 14.92
CA GLU A 49 6.79 10.55 15.11
C GLU A 49 5.60 10.66 14.13
N ILE A 50 5.81 10.29 12.87
CA ILE A 50 4.72 10.26 11.88
C ILE A 50 3.66 9.22 12.27
N SER A 51 4.09 8.05 12.73
CA SER A 51 3.20 6.96 13.15
C SER A 51 2.38 7.35 14.39
N ASP A 52 2.98 8.07 15.34
CA ASP A 52 2.26 8.60 16.51
C ASP A 52 1.18 9.61 16.10
N GLY A 53 1.45 10.44 15.09
CA GLY A 53 0.44 11.32 14.52
C GLY A 53 -0.74 10.55 13.92
N PHE A 54 -0.47 9.41 13.27
CA PHE A 54 -1.55 8.53 12.76
C PHE A 54 -2.31 7.82 13.88
N ARG A 55 -1.62 7.37 14.94
CA ARG A 55 -2.28 6.78 16.13
C ARG A 55 -3.21 7.80 16.80
N GLU A 56 -2.75 9.04 16.98
CA GLU A 56 -3.60 10.10 17.54
C GLU A 56 -4.80 10.41 16.65
N LEU A 57 -4.61 10.46 15.32
CA LEU A 57 -5.71 10.62 14.38
C LEU A 57 -6.73 9.47 14.49
N CYS A 58 -6.27 8.23 14.58
CA CYS A 58 -7.14 7.07 14.77
C CYS A 58 -7.93 7.18 16.09
N LYS A 59 -7.29 7.63 17.18
CA LYS A 59 -7.94 7.84 18.47
C LYS A 59 -9.02 8.93 18.39
N VAL A 60 -8.70 10.09 17.81
CA VAL A 60 -9.66 11.20 17.64
C VAL A 60 -10.84 10.78 16.78
N LEU A 61 -10.59 10.03 15.69
CA LEU A 61 -11.63 9.51 14.80
C LEU A 61 -12.31 8.23 15.32
N LYS A 62 -11.98 7.76 16.53
CA LYS A 62 -12.56 6.57 17.18
C LYS A 62 -12.45 5.31 16.29
N ILE A 63 -11.32 5.13 15.61
CA ILE A 63 -11.05 3.96 14.77
C ILE A 63 -10.81 2.74 15.67
N SER A 64 -11.57 1.67 15.49
CA SER A 64 -11.58 0.48 16.34
C SER A 64 -10.68 -0.63 15.79
N TYR A 65 -9.44 -0.29 15.39
CA TYR A 65 -8.45 -1.29 14.97
C TYR A 65 -8.04 -2.19 16.13
N ASP A 66 -7.69 -3.42 15.82
CA ASP A 66 -7.16 -4.41 16.77
C ASP A 66 -5.63 -4.38 16.78
N ASP A 67 -5.01 -4.08 15.64
CA ASP A 67 -3.55 -3.98 15.50
C ASP A 67 -3.14 -2.75 14.70
N PHE A 68 -2.12 -2.03 15.20
CA PHE A 68 -1.48 -0.92 14.49
C PHE A 68 -0.02 -1.29 14.23
N ILE A 69 0.24 -1.81 13.04
CA ILE A 69 1.57 -2.25 12.62
C ILE A 69 2.44 -1.09 12.14
N MET A 70 3.70 -1.09 12.54
CA MET A 70 4.78 -0.36 11.88
C MET A 70 5.70 -1.36 11.18
N THR A 71 6.06 -1.10 9.94
CA THR A 71 6.92 -2.04 9.19
C THR A 71 8.35 -2.13 9.74
N THR A 72 8.70 -1.29 10.72
CA THR A 72 9.94 -1.35 11.50
C THR A 72 9.92 -2.36 12.65
N GLU A 73 8.76 -2.93 12.99
CA GLU A 73 8.65 -3.91 14.07
C GLU A 73 9.37 -5.22 13.73
N ASP A 74 10.00 -5.83 14.73
CA ASP A 74 10.78 -7.06 14.51
C ASP A 74 9.91 -8.23 14.03
N ARG A 75 8.67 -8.35 14.52
CA ARG A 75 7.72 -9.35 14.02
C ARG A 75 7.48 -9.21 12.50
N HIS A 76 7.44 -7.98 11.98
CA HIS A 76 7.26 -7.75 10.54
C HIS A 76 8.54 -8.09 9.74
N LYS A 77 9.70 -7.70 10.25
CA LYS A 77 10.98 -8.05 9.64
C LYS A 77 11.18 -9.56 9.53
N GLU A 78 10.80 -10.32 10.57
CA GLU A 78 10.92 -11.78 10.59
C GLU A 78 9.96 -12.43 9.57
N VAL A 79 8.69 -12.02 9.51
CA VAL A 79 7.74 -12.55 8.51
C VAL A 79 8.18 -12.17 7.10
N THR A 80 8.71 -10.95 6.90
CA THR A 80 9.25 -10.52 5.60
C THR A 80 10.41 -11.42 5.15
N LYS A 81 11.37 -11.69 6.01
CA LYS A 81 12.49 -12.60 5.72
C LYS A 81 12.00 -14.02 5.41
N LEU A 82 11.07 -14.53 6.20
CA LEU A 82 10.46 -15.84 5.97
C LEU A 82 9.84 -15.93 4.57
N ILE A 83 9.04 -14.94 4.19
CA ILE A 83 8.35 -14.93 2.90
C ILE A 83 9.35 -14.82 1.75
N ILE A 84 10.35 -13.94 1.82
CA ILE A 84 11.37 -13.82 0.77
C ILE A 84 12.12 -15.14 0.59
N ASN A 85 12.50 -15.82 1.68
CA ASN A 85 13.13 -17.13 1.59
C ASN A 85 12.23 -18.16 0.91
N LYS A 86 10.94 -18.22 1.25
CA LYS A 86 9.98 -19.11 0.59
C LYS A 86 9.85 -18.81 -0.91
N LEU A 87 9.78 -17.53 -1.30
CA LEU A 87 9.74 -17.13 -2.72
C LEU A 87 11.02 -17.58 -3.47
N ASN A 88 12.16 -17.51 -2.80
CA ASN A 88 13.42 -17.98 -3.37
C ASN A 88 13.45 -19.52 -3.50
N GLU A 89 13.03 -20.26 -2.48
CA GLU A 89 12.88 -21.72 -2.51
C GLU A 89 11.93 -22.20 -3.61
N ASN A 90 10.87 -21.45 -3.89
CA ASN A 90 9.92 -21.70 -4.98
C ASN A 90 10.52 -21.36 -6.36
N GLY A 91 11.76 -20.85 -6.42
CA GLY A 91 12.44 -20.47 -7.66
C GLY A 91 11.87 -19.21 -8.31
N ASP A 92 11.18 -18.36 -7.55
CA ASP A 92 10.55 -17.13 -8.02
C ASP A 92 11.45 -15.89 -7.91
N ILE A 93 12.63 -16.05 -7.32
CA ILE A 93 13.64 -15.00 -7.21
C ILE A 93 14.88 -15.37 -8.01
N TYR A 94 15.44 -14.39 -8.70
CA TYR A 94 16.73 -14.54 -9.40
C TYR A 94 17.54 -13.23 -9.34
N LYS A 95 18.86 -13.32 -9.49
CA LYS A 95 19.77 -12.17 -9.56
C LYS A 95 19.97 -11.74 -11.01
N GLY A 96 19.90 -10.43 -11.28
CA GLY A 96 20.09 -9.86 -12.60
C GLY A 96 20.57 -8.40 -12.53
N GLU A 97 20.80 -7.79 -13.69
CA GLU A 97 21.11 -6.37 -13.80
C GLU A 97 19.85 -5.61 -14.22
N TYR A 98 19.61 -4.49 -13.58
CA TYR A 98 18.54 -3.57 -13.92
C TYR A 98 19.08 -2.19 -14.29
N GLU A 99 18.63 -1.67 -15.42
CA GLU A 99 18.82 -0.28 -15.80
C GLU A 99 17.44 0.31 -16.10
N GLY A 100 17.08 1.40 -15.44
CA GLY A 100 15.76 1.99 -15.64
C GLY A 100 15.65 3.43 -15.16
N LEU A 101 14.59 4.06 -15.62
CA LEU A 101 14.21 5.42 -15.24
C LEU A 101 13.49 5.37 -13.88
N TYR A 102 14.16 5.78 -12.84
CA TYR A 102 13.66 5.67 -11.47
C TYR A 102 13.02 6.97 -10.99
N CYS A 103 11.78 6.89 -10.52
CA CYS A 103 11.14 8.00 -9.81
C CYS A 103 11.31 7.82 -8.31
N VAL A 104 11.98 8.77 -7.67
CA VAL A 104 12.26 8.73 -6.24
C VAL A 104 11.00 8.81 -5.39
N ASP A 105 10.01 9.59 -5.82
CA ASP A 105 8.77 9.76 -5.04
C ASP A 105 7.79 8.58 -5.16
N CYS A 106 7.83 7.85 -6.29
CA CYS A 106 7.07 6.60 -6.46
C CYS A 106 7.84 5.38 -5.93
N GLU A 107 9.15 5.52 -5.70
CA GLU A 107 10.06 4.40 -5.44
C GLU A 107 9.94 3.27 -6.49
N THR A 108 9.71 3.65 -7.74
CA THR A 108 9.38 2.74 -8.84
C THR A 108 10.17 3.10 -10.09
N TYR A 109 10.57 2.07 -10.82
CA TYR A 109 11.14 2.21 -12.13
C TYR A 109 10.04 2.36 -13.18
N TYR A 110 10.31 3.17 -14.18
CA TYR A 110 9.43 3.42 -15.33
C TYR A 110 10.13 3.07 -16.63
N THR A 111 9.35 2.71 -17.63
CA THR A 111 9.79 2.73 -19.02
C THR A 111 9.57 4.12 -19.61
N GLU A 112 10.25 4.46 -20.71
CA GLU A 112 10.05 5.74 -21.40
C GLU A 112 8.58 6.00 -21.78
N LYS A 113 7.84 4.94 -22.14
CA LYS A 113 6.41 5.01 -22.51
C LYS A 113 5.50 5.37 -21.34
N GLU A 114 5.93 5.10 -20.12
CA GLU A 114 5.17 5.38 -18.89
C GLU A 114 5.42 6.79 -18.35
N LEU A 115 6.40 7.49 -18.91
CA LEU A 115 6.70 8.89 -18.59
C LEU A 115 5.94 9.85 -19.51
N GLU A 116 5.82 11.09 -19.06
CA GLU A 116 5.33 12.23 -19.83
C GLU A 116 6.42 13.31 -19.84
N ASP A 117 6.95 13.62 -21.02
CA ASP A 117 8.10 14.52 -21.19
C ASP A 117 9.31 14.16 -20.28
N GLY A 118 9.61 12.86 -20.13
CA GLY A 118 10.69 12.37 -19.27
C GLY A 118 10.41 12.44 -17.77
N LYS A 119 9.16 12.76 -17.38
CA LYS A 119 8.74 12.91 -16.00
C LYS A 119 7.73 11.84 -15.58
N CYS A 120 7.77 11.49 -14.30
CA CYS A 120 6.77 10.65 -13.68
C CYS A 120 5.39 11.32 -13.72
N LYS A 121 4.39 10.67 -14.30
CA LYS A 121 3.00 11.18 -14.39
C LYS A 121 2.34 11.45 -13.05
N VAL A 122 2.75 10.74 -12.00
CA VAL A 122 2.16 10.87 -10.66
C VAL A 122 2.68 12.12 -9.95
N HIS A 123 3.99 12.39 -10.04
CA HIS A 123 4.65 13.45 -9.26
C HIS A 123 5.13 14.62 -10.14
N ASN A 124 5.03 14.51 -11.48
CA ASN A 124 5.52 15.50 -12.45
C ASN A 124 6.99 15.90 -12.20
N LYS A 125 7.82 14.95 -11.78
CA LYS A 125 9.26 15.13 -11.52
C LYS A 125 10.08 14.30 -12.49
N PRO A 126 11.30 14.78 -12.86
CA PRO A 126 12.21 14.01 -13.69
C PRO A 126 12.60 12.70 -13.01
N THR A 127 12.82 11.67 -13.82
CA THR A 127 13.36 10.39 -13.39
C THR A 127 14.89 10.39 -13.47
N GLU A 128 15.52 9.56 -12.64
CA GLU A 128 16.97 9.34 -12.67
C GLU A 128 17.25 7.98 -13.33
N ILE A 129 18.28 7.90 -14.19
CA ILE A 129 18.72 6.59 -14.72
C ILE A 129 19.53 5.89 -13.63
N LEU A 130 19.04 4.76 -13.19
CA LEU A 130 19.77 3.89 -12.27
C LEU A 130 20.12 2.56 -12.97
N LYS A 131 21.38 2.17 -12.85
CA LYS A 131 21.88 0.85 -13.27
C LYS A 131 22.49 0.16 -12.06
N GLU A 132 21.95 -1.00 -11.71
CA GLU A 132 22.45 -1.75 -10.56
C GLU A 132 22.15 -3.24 -10.67
N GLU A 133 22.99 -4.05 -10.04
CA GLU A 133 22.63 -5.44 -9.75
C GLU A 133 21.44 -5.47 -8.80
N SER A 134 20.47 -6.30 -9.10
CA SER A 134 19.26 -6.44 -8.31
C SER A 134 18.79 -7.88 -8.29
N TYR A 135 18.05 -8.24 -7.27
CA TYR A 135 17.22 -9.43 -7.29
C TYR A 135 15.85 -9.11 -7.87
N PHE A 136 15.30 -10.05 -8.62
CA PHE A 136 14.01 -9.92 -9.29
C PHE A 136 13.05 -10.99 -8.82
N PHE A 137 11.81 -10.59 -8.61
CA PHE A 137 10.68 -11.52 -8.48
C PHE A 137 10.10 -11.77 -9.87
N LYS A 138 9.92 -13.04 -10.25
CA LYS A 138 9.37 -13.47 -11.55
C LYS A 138 7.89 -13.15 -11.69
N LEU A 139 7.53 -11.87 -11.66
CA LEU A 139 6.15 -11.40 -11.75
C LEU A 139 5.49 -11.85 -13.07
N SER A 140 6.25 -11.85 -14.18
CA SER A 140 5.78 -12.28 -15.50
C SER A 140 5.28 -13.73 -15.53
N LYS A 141 5.84 -14.62 -14.70
CA LYS A 141 5.41 -16.02 -14.53
C LYS A 141 3.94 -16.13 -14.15
N TYR A 142 3.39 -15.14 -13.46
CA TYR A 142 2.04 -15.16 -12.90
C TYR A 142 0.99 -14.51 -13.79
N GLN A 143 1.36 -13.99 -14.98
CA GLN A 143 0.45 -13.24 -15.84
C GLN A 143 -0.81 -14.02 -16.20
N GLU A 144 -0.67 -15.24 -16.71
CA GLU A 144 -1.82 -16.07 -17.12
C GLU A 144 -2.71 -16.42 -15.92
N PHE A 145 -2.10 -16.74 -14.78
CA PHE A 145 -2.84 -16.97 -13.54
C PHE A 145 -3.66 -15.74 -13.14
N LEU A 146 -3.08 -14.54 -13.16
CA LEU A 146 -3.76 -13.31 -12.77
C LEU A 146 -4.93 -12.98 -13.69
N ILE A 147 -4.76 -13.16 -15.01
CA ILE A 147 -5.82 -12.96 -16.00
C ILE A 147 -6.99 -13.92 -15.71
N ASP A 148 -6.69 -15.21 -15.63
CA ASP A 148 -7.70 -16.24 -15.39
C ASP A 148 -8.42 -16.05 -14.04
N TYR A 149 -7.67 -15.76 -12.99
CA TYR A 149 -8.24 -15.53 -11.65
C TYR A 149 -9.16 -14.31 -11.61
N ILE A 150 -8.73 -13.15 -12.16
CA ILE A 150 -9.52 -11.91 -12.13
C ILE A 150 -10.77 -12.03 -13.01
N GLU A 151 -10.69 -12.75 -14.13
CA GLU A 151 -11.85 -13.02 -15.01
C GLU A 151 -12.87 -13.92 -14.34
N LYS A 152 -12.44 -15.01 -13.70
CA LYS A 152 -13.32 -15.97 -13.02
C LYS A 152 -13.89 -15.45 -11.70
N ASN A 153 -13.25 -14.47 -11.08
CA ASN A 153 -13.64 -13.93 -9.78
C ASN A 153 -14.01 -12.42 -9.88
N PRO A 154 -15.21 -12.09 -10.40
CA PRO A 154 -15.61 -10.70 -10.65
C PRO A 154 -15.67 -9.84 -9.40
N ASN A 155 -15.76 -10.45 -8.22
CA ASN A 155 -15.78 -9.77 -6.92
C ASN A 155 -14.39 -9.64 -6.26
N SER A 156 -13.33 -10.13 -6.90
CA SER A 156 -11.96 -10.06 -6.36
C SER A 156 -11.44 -8.62 -6.23
N ILE A 157 -11.84 -7.77 -7.17
CA ILE A 157 -11.48 -6.33 -7.19
C ILE A 157 -12.76 -5.53 -7.42
N TRP A 158 -13.06 -4.61 -6.51
CA TRP A 158 -14.20 -3.70 -6.62
C TRP A 158 -13.74 -2.24 -6.55
N PRO A 159 -14.31 -1.29 -7.32
CA PRO A 159 -15.42 -1.46 -8.27
C PRO A 159 -14.99 -2.13 -9.59
N GLU A 160 -15.99 -2.57 -10.36
CA GLU A 160 -15.76 -3.26 -11.65
C GLU A 160 -14.89 -2.46 -12.63
N LYS A 161 -15.00 -1.13 -12.63
CA LYS A 161 -14.16 -0.23 -13.44
C LYS A 161 -12.67 -0.46 -13.13
N LYS A 162 -12.30 -0.56 -11.85
CA LYS A 162 -10.92 -0.81 -11.42
C LYS A 162 -10.46 -2.22 -11.76
N ARG A 163 -11.33 -3.21 -11.62
CA ARG A 163 -11.05 -4.58 -12.07
C ARG A 163 -10.71 -4.64 -13.55
N LYS A 164 -11.50 -3.98 -14.40
CA LYS A 164 -11.26 -3.93 -15.85
C LYS A 164 -9.96 -3.19 -16.19
N GLU A 165 -9.68 -2.07 -15.52
CA GLU A 165 -8.45 -1.30 -15.68
C GLU A 165 -7.21 -2.18 -15.40
N ILE A 166 -7.20 -2.86 -14.25
CA ILE A 166 -6.10 -3.75 -13.86
C ILE A 166 -5.96 -4.93 -14.81
N LEU A 167 -7.05 -5.58 -15.17
CA LEU A 167 -7.03 -6.71 -16.11
C LEU A 167 -6.45 -6.32 -17.46
N ASN A 168 -6.85 -5.18 -18.00
CA ASN A 168 -6.31 -4.69 -19.27
C ASN A 168 -4.80 -4.41 -19.16
N ARG A 169 -4.35 -3.77 -18.07
CA ARG A 169 -2.93 -3.52 -17.85
C ARG A 169 -2.11 -4.81 -17.71
N ILE A 170 -2.64 -5.84 -17.06
CA ILE A 170 -1.98 -7.14 -16.98
C ILE A 170 -1.87 -7.79 -18.36
N LYS A 171 -2.90 -7.68 -19.20
CA LYS A 171 -2.92 -8.21 -20.57
C LYS A 171 -1.90 -7.54 -21.51
N GLU A 172 -1.47 -6.32 -21.22
CA GLU A 172 -0.39 -5.63 -21.94
C GLU A 172 0.98 -6.28 -21.75
N GLY A 173 1.14 -7.15 -20.75
CA GLY A 173 2.35 -7.89 -20.44
C GLY A 173 3.00 -7.46 -19.12
N LEU A 174 3.32 -8.44 -18.29
CA LEU A 174 4.03 -8.23 -17.03
C LEU A 174 5.53 -8.34 -17.23
N LYS A 175 6.28 -7.48 -16.56
CA LYS A 175 7.73 -7.56 -16.44
C LYS A 175 8.10 -7.99 -15.02
N ASP A 176 9.23 -8.67 -14.89
CA ASP A 176 9.75 -9.07 -13.59
C ASP A 176 10.08 -7.85 -12.73
N LEU A 177 9.82 -7.98 -11.45
CA LEU A 177 9.90 -6.89 -10.48
C LEU A 177 11.27 -6.88 -9.80
N SER A 178 12.02 -5.79 -9.89
CA SER A 178 13.22 -5.58 -9.06
C SER A 178 12.83 -5.39 -7.60
N ILE A 179 13.27 -6.30 -6.74
CA ILE A 179 12.87 -6.40 -5.33
C ILE A 179 13.95 -6.00 -4.33
N THR A 180 15.08 -5.46 -4.81
CA THR A 180 16.14 -4.94 -3.94
C THR A 180 16.56 -3.53 -4.33
N ARG A 181 17.19 -2.81 -3.39
CA ARG A 181 17.73 -1.46 -3.59
C ARG A 181 19.12 -1.36 -2.97
N LYS A 182 20.09 -0.85 -3.74
CA LYS A 182 21.48 -0.65 -3.29
C LYS A 182 21.69 0.73 -2.64
N LYS A 183 20.99 1.75 -3.13
CA LYS A 183 21.16 3.14 -2.69
C LYS A 183 20.26 3.54 -1.53
N VAL A 184 19.34 2.69 -1.12
CA VAL A 184 18.45 2.91 0.01
C VAL A 184 19.02 2.19 1.22
N SER A 185 19.40 2.93 2.25
CA SER A 185 19.94 2.36 3.49
C SER A 185 18.89 2.13 4.57
N TRP A 186 17.73 2.79 4.43
CA TRP A 186 16.61 2.68 5.36
C TRP A 186 15.56 1.70 4.86
N GLY A 187 15.58 0.48 5.38
CA GLY A 187 14.67 -0.59 5.03
C GLY A 187 15.11 -1.93 5.62
N ILE A 188 14.37 -2.99 5.32
CA ILE A 188 14.70 -4.35 5.78
C ILE A 188 15.87 -4.89 4.95
N PRO A 189 16.97 -5.32 5.57
CA PRO A 189 18.06 -5.97 4.85
C PRO A 189 17.56 -7.19 4.07
N PHE A 190 17.99 -7.31 2.81
CA PHE A 190 17.54 -8.41 1.97
C PHE A 190 18.15 -9.74 2.44
N PRO A 191 17.36 -10.78 2.74
CA PRO A 191 17.85 -11.97 3.43
C PRO A 191 18.88 -12.79 2.61
N LEU A 192 18.84 -12.71 1.27
CA LEU A 192 19.79 -13.42 0.40
C LEU A 192 21.07 -12.63 0.13
N ASP A 193 21.08 -11.32 0.43
CA ASP A 193 22.24 -10.44 0.29
C ASP A 193 22.08 -9.23 1.21
N GLY A 194 22.63 -9.30 2.41
CA GLY A 194 22.51 -8.25 3.44
C GLY A 194 23.15 -6.89 3.07
N SER A 195 23.86 -6.79 1.94
CA SER A 195 24.37 -5.53 1.41
C SER A 195 23.28 -4.71 0.66
N LEU A 196 22.15 -5.33 0.39
CA LEU A 196 20.99 -4.75 -0.30
C LEU A 196 19.81 -4.59 0.67
N THR A 197 18.94 -3.64 0.34
CA THR A 197 17.70 -3.40 1.08
C THR A 197 16.52 -3.93 0.30
N THR A 198 15.55 -4.52 0.98
CA THR A 198 14.30 -5.00 0.39
C THR A 198 13.49 -3.84 -0.17
N PHE A 199 12.92 -4.02 -1.35
CA PHE A 199 12.03 -3.04 -1.96
C PHE A 199 10.79 -2.83 -1.09
N VAL A 200 10.49 -1.57 -0.78
CA VAL A 200 9.44 -1.18 0.18
C VAL A 200 8.07 -1.79 -0.13
N TRP A 201 7.65 -1.86 -1.38
CA TRP A 201 6.35 -2.45 -1.73
C TRP A 201 6.29 -3.97 -1.54
N LEU A 202 7.41 -4.67 -1.65
CA LEU A 202 7.45 -6.11 -1.36
C LEU A 202 7.18 -6.34 0.13
N GLU A 203 7.89 -5.63 0.99
CA GLU A 203 7.76 -5.80 2.44
C GLU A 203 6.44 -5.20 2.97
N ALA A 204 6.04 -4.03 2.48
CA ALA A 204 4.82 -3.38 2.92
C ALA A 204 3.58 -4.27 2.74
N LEU A 205 3.46 -4.99 1.62
CA LEU A 205 2.33 -5.91 1.38
C LEU A 205 2.28 -7.08 2.36
N ILE A 206 3.43 -7.49 2.89
CA ILE A 206 3.55 -8.60 3.84
C ILE A 206 2.94 -8.26 5.21
N ASN A 207 2.75 -6.97 5.53
CA ASN A 207 2.15 -6.56 6.80
C ASN A 207 0.80 -7.23 7.07
N TYR A 208 0.01 -7.47 6.03
CA TYR A 208 -1.30 -8.13 6.14
C TYR A 208 -1.23 -9.55 6.70
N LEU A 209 -0.15 -10.26 6.44
CA LEU A 209 0.10 -11.58 7.01
C LEU A 209 0.74 -11.47 8.40
N THR A 210 1.57 -10.46 8.61
CA THR A 210 2.21 -10.22 9.92
C THR A 210 1.18 -9.98 11.01
N THR A 211 0.18 -9.14 10.74
CA THR A 211 -0.84 -8.76 11.74
C THR A 211 -1.78 -9.89 12.15
N ILE A 212 -1.78 -10.99 11.42
CA ILE A 212 -2.55 -12.20 11.73
C ILE A 212 -1.65 -13.39 12.09
N GLU A 213 -0.38 -13.12 12.44
CA GLU A 213 0.58 -14.09 12.97
C GLU A 213 0.95 -15.23 12.02
N TYR A 214 1.02 -14.96 10.70
CA TYR A 214 1.49 -15.94 9.72
C TYR A 214 2.97 -16.34 9.97
N PRO A 215 3.36 -17.62 9.82
CA PRO A 215 2.60 -18.78 9.29
C PRO A 215 1.83 -19.55 10.36
N ASP A 216 2.00 -19.21 11.60
CA ASP A 216 1.40 -19.86 12.77
C ASP A 216 0.21 -19.04 13.28
N GLY A 217 -0.27 -19.37 14.47
CA GLY A 217 -1.27 -18.57 15.17
C GLY A 217 -2.62 -18.50 14.44
N SER A 218 -3.20 -17.31 14.46
CA SER A 218 -4.58 -17.07 14.06
C SER A 218 -4.79 -16.81 12.56
N TYR A 219 -3.74 -16.86 11.71
CA TYR A 219 -3.88 -16.44 10.31
C TYR A 219 -4.98 -17.19 9.56
N LYS A 220 -5.20 -18.46 9.83
CA LYS A 220 -6.24 -19.28 9.18
C LYS A 220 -7.67 -18.86 9.53
N ASP A 221 -7.84 -18.16 10.66
CA ASP A 221 -9.16 -17.69 11.11
C ASP A 221 -9.55 -16.38 10.42
N TYR A 222 -8.54 -15.61 9.94
CA TYR A 222 -8.73 -14.27 9.39
C TYR A 222 -8.34 -14.14 7.90
N TRP A 223 -7.69 -15.17 7.32
CA TRP A 223 -7.35 -15.17 5.90
C TRP A 223 -8.31 -16.04 5.09
N PRO A 224 -8.79 -15.61 3.89
CA PRO A 224 -8.41 -14.39 3.17
C PRO A 224 -9.11 -13.13 3.69
N ALA A 225 -8.39 -12.01 3.62
CA ALA A 225 -8.82 -10.72 4.13
C ALA A 225 -9.61 -9.89 3.09
N VAL A 226 -10.12 -8.73 3.55
CA VAL A 226 -10.60 -7.65 2.68
C VAL A 226 -9.62 -6.47 2.80
N HIS A 227 -9.00 -6.07 1.70
CA HIS A 227 -8.14 -4.90 1.64
C HIS A 227 -8.92 -3.68 1.13
N ILE A 228 -9.01 -2.62 1.93
CA ILE A 228 -9.62 -1.34 1.53
C ILE A 228 -8.48 -0.37 1.27
N ILE A 229 -8.31 0.05 0.01
CA ILE A 229 -7.11 0.75 -0.46
C ILE A 229 -7.44 1.92 -1.38
N GLY A 230 -6.49 2.85 -1.53
CA GLY A 230 -6.58 3.93 -2.51
C GLY A 230 -6.33 3.48 -3.96
N SER A 231 -6.83 4.25 -4.90
CA SER A 231 -6.70 3.96 -6.35
C SER A 231 -5.26 3.94 -6.86
N ASP A 232 -4.35 4.65 -6.22
CA ASP A 232 -2.94 4.75 -6.60
C ASP A 232 -2.12 3.50 -6.30
N ILE A 233 -2.57 2.69 -5.34
CA ILE A 233 -1.86 1.49 -4.90
C ILE A 233 -2.51 0.18 -5.34
N VAL A 234 -3.58 0.24 -6.15
CA VAL A 234 -4.30 -0.94 -6.61
C VAL A 234 -3.43 -1.92 -7.39
N TRP A 235 -2.47 -1.43 -8.18
CA TRP A 235 -1.52 -2.26 -8.92
C TRP A 235 -0.69 -3.15 -7.99
N HIS A 236 -0.18 -2.60 -6.90
CA HIS A 236 0.62 -3.33 -5.93
C HIS A 236 -0.21 -4.41 -5.21
N HIS A 237 -1.46 -4.10 -4.86
CA HIS A 237 -2.36 -5.02 -4.15
C HIS A 237 -3.01 -6.09 -5.04
N THR A 238 -2.86 -5.99 -6.35
CA THR A 238 -3.44 -6.96 -7.30
C THR A 238 -2.35 -7.69 -8.07
N ALA A 239 -1.58 -7.02 -8.91
CA ALA A 239 -0.55 -7.69 -9.72
C ALA A 239 0.56 -8.28 -8.84
N ILE A 240 1.16 -7.48 -7.94
CA ILE A 240 2.31 -7.93 -7.13
C ILE A 240 1.83 -8.85 -6.01
N TRP A 241 0.87 -8.40 -5.20
CA TRP A 241 0.42 -9.14 -4.02
C TRP A 241 -0.21 -10.48 -4.37
N PHE A 242 -1.11 -10.53 -5.36
CA PHE A 242 -1.72 -11.80 -5.79
C PHE A 242 -0.68 -12.79 -6.32
N SER A 243 0.37 -12.30 -7.00
CA SER A 243 1.46 -13.16 -7.46
C SER A 243 2.28 -13.74 -6.31
N ILE A 244 2.57 -12.93 -5.29
CA ILE A 244 3.25 -13.39 -4.06
C ILE A 244 2.39 -14.43 -3.35
N LEU A 245 1.11 -14.15 -3.14
CA LEU A 245 0.17 -15.08 -2.50
C LEU A 245 0.04 -16.38 -3.29
N LYS A 246 0.02 -16.31 -4.63
CA LYS A 246 0.00 -17.51 -5.48
C LYS A 246 1.25 -18.35 -5.31
N SER A 247 2.43 -17.72 -5.22
CA SER A 247 3.69 -18.42 -4.92
C SER A 247 3.66 -19.12 -3.56
N LEU A 248 3.02 -18.50 -2.57
CA LEU A 248 2.86 -19.03 -1.20
C LEU A 248 1.71 -20.02 -1.06
N GLU A 249 0.98 -20.31 -2.14
CA GLU A 249 -0.24 -21.15 -2.15
C GLU A 249 -1.35 -20.66 -1.20
N LEU A 250 -1.41 -19.33 -0.99
CA LEU A 250 -2.44 -18.68 -0.19
C LEU A 250 -3.60 -18.18 -1.07
N GLU A 251 -4.80 -18.12 -0.49
CA GLU A 251 -5.97 -17.55 -1.14
C GLU A 251 -5.80 -16.04 -1.36
N MET A 252 -6.46 -15.50 -2.40
CA MET A 252 -6.41 -14.07 -2.71
C MET A 252 -7.43 -13.31 -1.87
N PRO A 253 -7.04 -12.17 -1.26
CA PRO A 253 -7.97 -11.28 -0.58
C PRO A 253 -8.90 -10.58 -1.58
N ARG A 254 -10.03 -10.09 -1.08
CA ARG A 254 -10.85 -9.15 -1.84
C ARG A 254 -10.25 -7.76 -1.74
N VAL A 255 -10.03 -7.10 -2.89
CA VAL A 255 -9.52 -5.74 -2.96
C VAL A 255 -10.66 -4.77 -3.25
N VAL A 256 -10.84 -3.80 -2.37
CA VAL A 256 -11.89 -2.79 -2.43
C VAL A 256 -11.22 -1.43 -2.55
N VAL A 257 -11.39 -0.78 -3.70
CA VAL A 257 -10.66 0.44 -4.07
C VAL A 257 -11.55 1.66 -3.90
N HIS A 258 -11.07 2.65 -3.14
CA HIS A 258 -11.70 3.95 -3.04
C HIS A 258 -10.97 5.01 -3.89
N GLY A 259 -11.67 6.07 -4.26
CA GLY A 259 -11.13 7.22 -4.98
C GLY A 259 -10.39 8.20 -4.08
N PHE A 260 -9.97 9.33 -4.66
CA PHE A 260 -9.31 10.41 -3.95
C PHE A 260 -10.30 11.41 -3.35
N ILE A 261 -9.87 12.08 -2.30
CA ILE A 261 -10.55 13.27 -1.78
C ILE A 261 -9.85 14.47 -2.41
N ASN A 262 -10.60 15.25 -3.16
CA ASN A 262 -10.16 16.48 -3.78
C ASN A 262 -10.60 17.70 -2.94
N LEU A 263 -10.02 18.84 -3.20
CA LEU A 263 -10.48 20.13 -2.68
C LEU A 263 -10.61 21.10 -3.85
N LYS A 264 -11.83 21.54 -4.12
CA LYS A 264 -12.16 22.42 -5.26
C LYS A 264 -11.70 21.85 -6.61
N GLY A 265 -11.92 20.57 -6.83
CA GLY A 265 -11.52 19.85 -8.05
C GLY A 265 -10.03 19.51 -8.16
N GLU A 266 -9.20 19.90 -7.19
CA GLU A 266 -7.77 19.57 -7.17
C GLU A 266 -7.45 18.51 -6.11
N LYS A 267 -6.58 17.57 -6.48
CA LYS A 267 -6.08 16.55 -5.56
C LYS A 267 -5.35 17.19 -4.39
N LEU A 268 -5.65 16.74 -3.16
CA LEU A 268 -4.93 17.19 -1.95
C LEU A 268 -3.41 16.99 -2.13
N SER A 269 -2.65 18.06 -1.89
CA SER A 269 -1.19 18.06 -2.06
C SER A 269 -0.53 18.97 -1.03
N LYS A 270 0.26 18.37 -0.13
CA LYS A 270 1.07 19.14 0.84
C LYS A 270 2.06 20.09 0.11
N ALA A 271 2.61 19.66 -1.01
CA ALA A 271 3.56 20.46 -1.78
C ALA A 271 2.93 21.71 -2.42
N LYS A 272 1.62 21.68 -2.69
CA LYS A 272 0.84 22.79 -3.24
C LYS A 272 0.13 23.62 -2.16
N GLY A 273 0.27 23.26 -0.88
CA GLY A 273 -0.47 23.91 0.21
C GLY A 273 -1.98 23.59 0.24
N ILE A 274 -2.43 22.63 -0.59
CA ILE A 274 -3.83 22.19 -0.66
C ILE A 274 -3.98 21.03 0.33
N THR A 275 -4.27 21.34 1.59
CA THR A 275 -4.37 20.35 2.65
C THR A 275 -5.63 20.57 3.48
N ILE A 276 -6.15 19.47 3.99
CA ILE A 276 -7.22 19.44 4.97
C ILE A 276 -6.66 18.76 6.21
N ASP A 277 -6.76 19.42 7.36
CA ASP A 277 -6.36 18.82 8.63
C ASP A 277 -7.57 18.15 9.28
N PRO A 278 -7.61 16.81 9.33
CA PRO A 278 -8.73 16.09 9.92
C PRO A 278 -8.83 16.26 11.45
N LEU A 279 -7.73 16.61 12.14
CA LEU A 279 -7.74 16.89 13.57
C LEU A 279 -8.47 18.22 13.85
N GLU A 280 -8.16 19.26 13.08
CA GLU A 280 -8.84 20.57 13.20
C GLU A 280 -10.32 20.45 12.83
N LEU A 281 -10.67 19.70 11.78
CA LEU A 281 -12.06 19.46 11.43
C LEU A 281 -12.80 18.69 12.54
N SER A 282 -12.16 17.69 13.14
CA SER A 282 -12.76 16.94 14.24
C SER A 282 -12.98 17.79 15.48
N LYS A 283 -12.06 18.71 15.79
CA LYS A 283 -12.25 19.68 16.89
C LYS A 283 -13.43 20.64 16.62
N LYS A 284 -13.56 21.09 15.37
CA LYS A 284 -14.57 22.08 14.98
C LYS A 284 -15.98 21.51 14.84
N TYR A 285 -16.11 20.32 14.27
CA TYR A 285 -17.41 19.72 13.89
C TYR A 285 -17.74 18.44 14.64
N GLY A 286 -16.81 17.89 15.37
CA GLY A 286 -16.91 16.59 16.00
C GLY A 286 -16.49 15.44 15.07
N SER A 287 -15.92 14.38 15.64
CA SER A 287 -15.46 13.23 14.89
C SER A 287 -16.58 12.49 14.16
N ASP A 288 -17.75 12.40 14.76
CA ASP A 288 -18.88 11.65 14.19
C ASP A 288 -19.46 12.36 12.95
N ALA A 289 -19.53 13.70 12.95
CA ALA A 289 -19.92 14.48 11.78
C ALA A 289 -18.91 14.28 10.61
N LEU A 290 -17.61 14.35 10.89
CA LEU A 290 -16.58 14.12 9.88
C LEU A 290 -16.62 12.70 9.33
N ARG A 291 -16.80 11.70 10.20
CA ARG A 291 -16.95 10.29 9.81
C ARG A 291 -18.15 10.09 8.89
N TYR A 292 -19.31 10.63 9.28
CA TYR A 292 -20.55 10.53 8.52
C TYR A 292 -20.42 11.21 7.15
N PHE A 293 -19.89 12.44 7.13
CA PHE A 293 -19.63 13.19 5.89
C PHE A 293 -18.80 12.39 4.89
N LEU A 294 -17.65 11.83 5.33
CA LEU A 294 -16.74 11.10 4.45
C LEU A 294 -17.34 9.80 3.86
N ILE A 295 -18.32 9.22 4.54
CA ILE A 295 -19.02 8.03 4.03
C ILE A 295 -20.20 8.39 3.14
N ARG A 296 -20.92 9.49 3.46
CA ARG A 296 -22.13 9.90 2.75
C ARG A 296 -21.84 10.64 1.45
N GLU A 297 -20.91 11.62 1.50
CA GLU A 297 -20.72 12.57 0.39
C GLU A 297 -19.82 12.00 -0.73
N ILE A 298 -18.96 11.06 -0.40
CA ILE A 298 -18.02 10.51 -1.36
C ILE A 298 -18.53 9.14 -1.80
N PRO A 299 -19.04 8.98 -3.04
CA PRO A 299 -19.44 7.70 -3.56
C PRO A 299 -18.27 6.73 -3.51
N PHE A 300 -18.47 5.58 -2.89
CA PHE A 300 -17.38 4.64 -2.70
C PHE A 300 -16.88 4.10 -4.04
N GLY A 301 -15.58 4.23 -4.29
CA GLY A 301 -14.92 3.83 -5.54
C GLY A 301 -14.73 4.97 -6.54
N GLU A 302 -15.27 6.15 -6.27
CA GLU A 302 -15.09 7.34 -7.09
C GLU A 302 -14.34 8.44 -6.32
N ASP A 303 -13.82 9.42 -7.05
CA ASP A 303 -13.24 10.61 -6.45
C ASP A 303 -14.35 11.53 -5.93
N GLY A 304 -14.11 12.19 -4.81
CA GLY A 304 -15.06 13.15 -4.24
C GLY A 304 -14.39 14.46 -3.85
N ASP A 305 -15.16 15.55 -3.89
CA ASP A 305 -14.71 16.85 -3.43
C ASP A 305 -15.06 17.08 -1.96
N PHE A 306 -14.09 17.53 -1.19
CA PHE A 306 -14.35 18.02 0.16
C PHE A 306 -14.95 19.40 0.11
N SER A 307 -16.07 19.56 0.82
CA SER A 307 -16.70 20.86 1.05
C SER A 307 -17.02 21.02 2.54
N GLU A 308 -16.48 22.08 3.13
CA GLU A 308 -16.78 22.41 4.53
C GLU A 308 -18.25 22.82 4.72
N GLU A 309 -18.88 23.34 3.68
CA GLU A 309 -20.30 23.66 3.68
C GLU A 309 -21.16 22.39 3.72
N ALA A 310 -20.82 21.37 2.90
CA ALA A 310 -21.50 20.08 2.94
C ALA A 310 -21.27 19.32 4.26
N LEU A 311 -20.14 19.54 4.92
CA LEU A 311 -19.88 18.97 6.26
C LEU A 311 -20.79 19.59 7.34
N LYS A 312 -21.26 20.83 7.17
CA LYS A 312 -22.16 21.50 8.12
C LYS A 312 -23.62 21.05 8.00
N ASN A 313 -24.01 20.56 6.83
CA ASN A 313 -25.36 20.12 6.49
C ASN A 313 -25.54 18.62 6.72
#